data_789017143390c15544f89e083e030f33
#
_entry.id   789017143390c15544f89e083e030f33
#
_cell.length_a   1.000
_cell.length_b   1.000
_cell.length_c   1.000
_cell.angle_alpha   90.00
_cell.angle_beta   90.00
_cell.angle_gamma   90.00
#
_symmetry.space_group_name_H-M   'P 1'
#
loop_
_entity.id
_entity.type
_entity.pdbx_description
1 polymer ?
#
loop_
_entity_poly.entity_id
_entity_poly.type
_entity_poly.pdbx_seq_one_letter_code
_entity_poly.pdbx_strand_id
1 'polypeptide(L)'
;MADPKRALVLHLSGGGEPLVFALSAQGARDLDARLGELLSGGAVYSPTLADGSTVAVNFGHVVTAHLDELPPLARVYGSGQPTRHGFAT
;
A
#
# COMPACT_ATOMS: atom_id res chain seq x y z
N MET A 1 -16.05 12.94 11.93
CA MET A 1 -14.83 13.27 11.20
C MET A 1 -14.21 12.01 10.63
N ALA A 2 -13.91 12.05 9.38
CA ALA A 2 -13.32 10.87 8.73
C ALA A 2 -11.85 10.75 9.11
N ASP A 3 -11.38 9.53 9.23
CA ASP A 3 -9.96 9.28 9.44
C ASP A 3 -9.19 9.71 8.21
N PRO A 4 -7.97 10.22 8.39
CA PRO A 4 -7.13 10.51 7.25
C PRO A 4 -6.81 9.22 6.50
N LYS A 5 -6.77 9.32 5.21
CA LYS A 5 -6.41 8.17 4.40
C LYS A 5 -4.92 7.90 4.56
N ARG A 6 -4.59 6.63 4.70
CA ARG A 6 -3.21 6.21 4.89
C ARG A 6 -2.73 5.47 3.65
N ALA A 7 -1.48 5.60 3.38
CA ALA A 7 -0.85 4.94 2.25
C ALA A 7 0.30 4.07 2.75
N LEU A 8 0.43 2.91 2.13
CA LEU A 8 1.58 2.05 2.33
C LEU A 8 2.57 2.37 1.22
N VAL A 9 3.75 2.81 1.59
CA VAL A 9 4.80 3.15 0.63
C VAL A 9 5.89 2.11 0.72
N LEU A 10 6.18 1.47 -0.41
CA LEU A 10 7.14 0.38 -0.50
C LEU A 10 8.29 0.75 -1.41
N HIS A 11 9.50 0.55 -0.92
CA HIS A 11 10.70 0.70 -1.73
C HIS A 11 11.29 -0.68 -1.95
N LEU A 12 11.37 -1.09 -3.21
CA LEU A 12 11.78 -2.43 -3.56
C LEU A 12 13.30 -2.51 -3.75
N SER A 13 13.83 -3.70 -3.57
CA SER A 13 15.27 -3.93 -3.68
C SER A 13 15.80 -3.67 -5.09
N GLY A 14 14.94 -3.77 -6.09
CA GLY A 14 15.34 -3.48 -7.46
C GLY A 14 15.47 -2.01 -7.79
N GLY A 15 15.07 -1.13 -6.87
CA GLY A 15 15.11 0.30 -7.11
C GLY A 15 13.86 0.78 -7.83
N GLY A 16 13.95 1.95 -8.42
CA GLY A 16 12.83 2.56 -9.11
C GLY A 16 11.95 3.38 -8.17
N GLU A 17 10.83 3.81 -8.68
CA GLU A 17 9.91 4.60 -7.90
C GLU A 17 9.20 3.74 -6.87
N PRO A 18 8.87 4.31 -5.72
CA PRO A 18 8.15 3.54 -4.71
C PRO A 18 6.74 3.21 -5.18
N LEU A 19 6.23 2.08 -4.70
CA LEU A 19 4.84 1.71 -4.89
C LEU A 19 4.03 2.28 -3.74
N VAL A 20 2.85 2.82 -4.06
CA VAL A 20 1.99 3.45 -3.08
C VAL A 20 0.62 2.80 -3.14
N PHE A 21 0.14 2.27 -2.02
CA PHE A 21 -1.17 1.63 -1.93
C PHE A 21 -2.02 2.36 -0.91
N ALA A 22 -3.24 2.71 -1.29
CA ALA A 22 -4.19 3.31 -0.36
C ALA A 22 -4.79 2.21 0.51
N LEU A 23 -4.72 2.37 1.82
CA LEU A 23 -5.20 1.38 2.77
C LEU A 23 -6.53 1.80 3.37
N SER A 24 -7.35 0.80 3.70
CA SER A 24 -8.50 1.07 4.57
C SER A 24 -7.98 1.39 5.96
N ALA A 25 -8.85 1.99 6.79
CA ALA A 25 -8.45 2.31 8.16
C ALA A 25 -8.04 1.05 8.91
N GLN A 26 -8.80 -0.03 8.74
CA GLN A 26 -8.48 -1.29 9.39
C GLN A 26 -7.19 -1.88 8.84
N GLY A 27 -7.02 -1.82 7.52
CA GLY A 27 -5.81 -2.33 6.89
C GLY A 27 -4.58 -1.60 7.37
N ALA A 28 -4.68 -0.30 7.58
CA ALA A 28 -3.55 0.49 8.08
C ALA A 28 -3.20 0.09 9.50
N ARG A 29 -4.21 -0.11 10.36
CA ARG A 29 -3.97 -0.52 11.75
C ARG A 29 -3.34 -1.90 11.82
N ASP A 30 -3.87 -2.84 11.04
CA ASP A 30 -3.36 -4.20 11.05
C ASP A 30 -1.93 -4.25 10.56
N LEU A 31 -1.64 -3.51 9.50
CA LEU A 31 -0.33 -3.52 8.91
C LEU A 31 0.69 -2.81 9.80
N ASP A 32 0.29 -1.71 10.42
CA ASP A 32 1.19 -0.97 11.30
C ASP A 32 1.73 -1.87 12.42
N ALA A 33 0.87 -2.73 12.94
CA ALA A 33 1.26 -3.63 14.01
C ALA A 33 2.24 -4.71 13.55
N ARG A 34 2.30 -4.99 12.24
CA ARG A 34 3.06 -6.11 11.71
C ARG A 34 4.23 -5.72 10.82
N LEU A 35 4.37 -4.43 10.55
CA LEU A 35 5.27 -4.00 9.48
C LEU A 35 6.72 -4.44 9.70
N GLY A 36 7.25 -4.25 10.89
CA GLY A 36 8.61 -4.65 11.18
C GLY A 36 8.80 -6.16 11.08
N GLU A 37 7.80 -6.91 11.54
CA GLU A 37 7.83 -8.36 11.49
C GLU A 37 7.82 -8.85 10.03
N LEU A 38 7.00 -8.23 9.21
CA LEU A 38 6.91 -8.59 7.79
C LEU A 38 8.22 -8.30 7.06
N LEU A 39 8.82 -7.16 7.35
CA LEU A 39 10.09 -6.81 6.71
C LEU A 39 11.19 -7.79 7.11
N SER A 40 11.28 -8.12 8.38
CA SER A 40 12.37 -9.02 8.82
C SER A 40 12.12 -10.44 8.38
N GLY A 41 10.86 -10.87 8.29
CA GLY A 41 10.54 -12.24 7.89
C GLY A 41 10.46 -12.47 6.39
N GLY A 42 10.25 -11.42 5.62
CA GLY A 42 10.15 -11.56 4.17
C GLY A 42 8.91 -12.30 3.69
N ALA A 43 7.83 -12.24 4.46
CA ALA A 43 6.62 -12.99 4.14
C ALA A 43 5.78 -12.28 3.09
N VAL A 44 4.85 -13.00 2.51
CA VAL A 44 3.82 -12.42 1.63
C VAL A 44 2.64 -12.04 2.49
N TYR A 45 2.17 -10.83 2.32
CA TYR A 45 1.05 -10.31 3.10
C TYR A 45 0.10 -9.54 2.19
N SER A 46 -1.19 -9.68 2.44
CA SER A 46 -2.22 -9.04 1.62
C SER A 46 -2.98 -8.02 2.46
N PRO A 47 -2.58 -6.74 2.41
CA PRO A 47 -3.30 -5.71 3.16
C PRO A 47 -4.66 -5.42 2.53
N THR A 48 -5.56 -4.87 3.33
CA THR A 48 -6.87 -4.46 2.86
C THR A 48 -6.77 -3.04 2.31
N LEU A 49 -7.07 -2.88 1.03
CA LEU A 49 -6.96 -1.58 0.38
C LEU A 49 -8.25 -0.79 0.54
N ALA A 50 -8.13 0.51 0.33
CA ALA A 50 -9.22 1.44 0.60
C ALA A 50 -10.46 1.17 -0.25
N ASP A 51 -10.27 0.69 -1.48
CA ASP A 51 -11.38 0.42 -2.38
C ASP A 51 -11.88 -1.01 -2.31
N GLY A 52 -11.39 -1.79 -1.37
CA GLY A 52 -11.79 -3.18 -1.20
C GLY A 52 -11.05 -4.16 -2.09
N SER A 53 -10.16 -3.67 -2.95
CA SER A 53 -9.36 -4.57 -3.77
C SER A 53 -8.27 -5.20 -2.92
N THR A 54 -7.65 -6.24 -3.45
CA THR A 54 -6.60 -6.96 -2.75
C THR A 54 -5.32 -6.91 -3.54
N VAL A 55 -4.21 -6.98 -2.82
CA VAL A 55 -2.89 -7.06 -3.41
C VAL A 55 -2.05 -7.95 -2.52
N ALA A 56 -1.19 -8.74 -3.12
CA ALA A 56 -0.24 -9.54 -2.36
C ALA A 56 1.13 -8.89 -2.47
N VAL A 57 1.72 -8.58 -1.33
CA VAL A 57 3.03 -7.93 -1.28
C VAL A 57 4.04 -8.93 -0.77
N ASN A 58 5.10 -9.12 -1.54
CA ASN A 58 6.18 -10.01 -1.13
C ASN A 58 7.24 -9.17 -0.41
N PHE A 59 7.21 -9.20 0.91
CA PHE A 59 8.12 -8.42 1.72
C PHE A 59 9.56 -8.88 1.62
N GLY A 60 9.79 -10.04 1.02
CA GLY A 60 11.14 -10.48 0.75
C GLY A 60 11.87 -9.61 -0.25
N HIS A 61 11.15 -8.84 -1.05
CA HIS A 61 11.73 -7.91 -2.03
C HIS A 61 11.59 -6.46 -1.62
N VAL A 62 11.12 -6.20 -0.41
CA VAL A 62 10.90 -4.84 0.08
C VAL A 62 12.04 -4.45 1.00
N VAL A 63 12.70 -3.35 0.69
CA VAL A 63 13.79 -2.84 1.51
C VAL A 63 13.27 -1.95 2.63
N THR A 64 12.35 -1.05 2.28
CA THR A 64 11.77 -0.11 3.23
C THR A 64 10.29 -0.02 3.00
N ALA A 65 9.53 0.00 4.08
CA ALA A 65 8.09 0.19 4.02
C ALA A 65 7.68 1.14 5.13
N HIS A 66 6.75 2.04 4.82
CA HIS A 66 6.24 2.93 5.86
C HIS A 66 4.81 3.32 5.52
N LEU A 67 4.10 3.78 6.54
CA LEU A 67 2.75 4.30 6.37
C LEU A 67 2.81 5.82 6.42
N ASP A 68 2.07 6.44 5.52
CA ASP A 68 2.11 7.88 5.38
C ASP A 68 0.73 8.36 4.99
N GLU A 69 0.56 9.66 4.94
CA GLU A 69 -0.67 10.22 4.40
C GLU A 69 -0.70 9.98 2.90
N LEU A 70 -1.91 9.84 2.37
CA LEU A 70 -2.06 9.56 0.97
C LEU A 70 -1.62 10.77 0.14
N PRO A 71 -0.60 10.64 -0.70
CA PRO A 71 -0.12 11.78 -1.48
C PRO A 71 -1.12 12.15 -2.58
N PRO A 72 -1.35 13.43 -2.79
CA PRO A 72 -2.39 13.88 -3.73
C PRO A 72 -2.06 13.68 -5.20
N LEU A 73 -0.80 13.70 -5.56
CA LEU A 73 -0.41 13.66 -6.97
C LEU A 73 0.37 12.42 -7.36
N ALA A 74 0.51 11.47 -6.45
CA ALA A 74 1.25 10.27 -6.75
C ALA A 74 0.35 9.22 -7.38
N ARG A 75 0.97 8.28 -8.09
CA ARG A 75 0.24 7.11 -8.56
C ARG A 75 -0.04 6.21 -7.37
N VAL A 76 -1.32 5.98 -7.10
CA VAL A 76 -1.75 5.25 -5.92
C VAL A 76 -2.67 4.13 -6.33
N TYR A 77 -2.37 2.92 -5.85
CA TYR A 77 -3.19 1.75 -6.10
C TYR A 77 -4.19 1.57 -4.98
N GLY A 78 -5.38 1.09 -5.33
CA GLY A 78 -6.38 0.77 -4.33
C GLY A 78 -7.14 1.97 -3.80
N SER A 79 -7.04 3.12 -4.45
CA SER A 79 -7.66 4.33 -3.96
C SER A 79 -9.15 4.41 -4.30
N GLY A 80 -9.62 3.57 -5.21
CA GLY A 80 -11.02 3.60 -5.65
C GLY A 80 -11.30 4.67 -6.67
N GLN A 81 -10.30 5.36 -7.17
CA GLN A 81 -10.53 6.38 -8.18
C GLN A 81 -10.81 5.74 -9.52
N PRO A 82 -11.76 6.31 -10.28
CA PRO A 82 -12.03 5.80 -11.60
C PRO A 82 -10.84 6.06 -12.49
N THR A 83 -10.42 5.09 -13.12
CA THR A 83 -9.33 5.26 -13.98
C THR A 83 -9.84 5.21 -15.36
N ARG A 84 -10.24 5.56 -15.68
CA ARG A 84 -10.47 5.53 -16.67
C ARG A 84 -10.05 5.11 -17.57
N HIS A 85 -9.70 5.21 -17.55
CA HIS A 85 -9.47 4.93 -18.10
C HIS A 85 -9.07 4.13 -18.52
N GLY A 86 -8.80 4.29 -18.82
CA GLY A 86 -8.17 3.56 -19.20
C GLY A 86 -8.25 2.38 -19.59
N PHE A 87 -8.24 1.85 -19.18
CA PHE A 87 -8.33 0.80 -19.57
C PHE A 87 -9.34 0.36 -19.84
N ALA A 88 -9.82 0.70 -19.84
CA ALA A 88 -10.81 0.25 -20.03
C ALA A 88 -11.24 0.15 -21.03
N THR A 89 -11.07 0.33 -21.23
CA THR A 89 -11.22 0.27 -21.87
C THR A 89 -11.27 -0.26 -22.17
#